data_db329b4664b2127bc3cb766f939b55c7
#
_entry.id   db329b4664b2127bc3cb766f939b55c7
#
_cell.length_a   1.000
_cell.length_b   1.000
_cell.length_c   1.000
_cell.angle_alpha   90.00
_cell.angle_beta   90.00
_cell.angle_gamma   90.00
#
_symmetry.space_group_name_H-M   'P 1'
#
loop_
_entity.id
_entity.type
_entity.pdbx_description
1 polymer ?
#
loop_
_entity_poly.entity_id
_entity_poly.type
_entity_poly.pdbx_seq_one_letter_code
_entity_poly.pdbx_strand_id
1 'polypeptide(L)'
;MFHHFLKACLLVSMLLAITPSVCMAQTTDLPDIGGIANAPSPEDEHRMGQAVMRNLRRAGALVDDLQLTDYINDLGYRLLATHEQTGLEFHFFLVNDKVINAFALPGGYIGINYGLILASQSEDELAAVVAHEIAHITQKHFSRSYAHQSSQIPVIAAIIAAAMLGNAQVGQAAIAGSVALQAQQQLSFSRSNEREADRIGIGMLAKAGFDPHGMAAFFGRLEEQSRLYGPQAPEFLRTHPVTVNRITDANNRASQFQYKPKASSIEYLLMRSRLQVLSADQPAEILRTLTEQRDSTPKPGLGLEYGCLLAEIENKDYVAADKTIGSLTTSEKDHLPVRLAILQAELHRQPRLAIKHYQDLLQFYPNDAAVIHDYAEALLTLNKPAEAQNLLNEVLKKNPEQPLFFRLLAKTESRLSNQAASHQAMAEFYYQTGQVTQAIQQLELALKAGNLDFYRLSQIEARQSEFKDELQQLKNSKDN
;
A
#
# COMPACT_ATOMS: atom_id res chain seq x y z
N MET A 1 -33.81 -53.99 -54.99
CA MET A 1 -34.11 -52.77 -54.16
C MET A 1 -33.73 -52.93 -52.67
N PHE A 2 -33.74 -54.12 -52.13
CA PHE A 2 -33.48 -54.34 -50.66
C PHE A 2 -31.99 -54.25 -50.27
N HIS A 3 -31.07 -54.44 -51.18
CA HIS A 3 -29.63 -54.48 -50.88
C HIS A 3 -28.97 -53.08 -50.74
N HIS A 4 -29.55 -52.03 -51.25
CA HIS A 4 -29.05 -50.68 -51.11
C HIS A 4 -29.54 -49.97 -49.83
N PHE A 5 -30.64 -50.40 -49.26
CA PHE A 5 -31.20 -49.85 -47.98
C PHE A 5 -30.38 -50.30 -46.74
N LEU A 6 -29.86 -51.53 -46.82
CA LEU A 6 -29.06 -52.07 -45.70
C LEU A 6 -27.67 -51.46 -45.57
N LYS A 7 -27.07 -51.04 -46.71
CA LYS A 7 -25.78 -50.35 -46.71
C LYS A 7 -25.86 -48.91 -46.25
N ALA A 8 -26.99 -48.22 -46.46
CA ALA A 8 -27.23 -46.86 -45.97
C ALA A 8 -27.44 -46.81 -44.48
N CYS A 9 -28.12 -47.78 -43.87
CA CYS A 9 -28.33 -47.86 -42.42
C CYS A 9 -27.07 -48.21 -41.66
N LEU A 10 -26.14 -49.00 -42.25
CA LEU A 10 -24.83 -49.32 -41.61
C LEU A 10 -23.86 -48.16 -41.65
N LEU A 11 -23.90 -47.27 -42.63
CA LEU A 11 -23.06 -46.06 -42.70
C LEU A 11 -23.56 -44.94 -41.79
N VAL A 12 -24.86 -44.83 -41.51
CA VAL A 12 -25.42 -43.85 -40.56
C VAL A 12 -25.18 -44.29 -39.11
N SER A 13 -25.17 -45.60 -38.81
CA SER A 13 -24.86 -46.11 -37.47
C SER A 13 -23.36 -45.96 -37.10
N MET A 14 -22.47 -45.84 -38.09
CA MET A 14 -21.03 -45.72 -37.81
C MET A 14 -20.56 -44.25 -37.68
N LEU A 15 -21.39 -43.25 -38.06
CA LEU A 15 -21.11 -41.82 -37.90
C LEU A 15 -21.60 -41.25 -36.59
N LEU A 16 -22.38 -42.00 -35.78
CA LEU A 16 -22.87 -41.53 -34.47
C LEU A 16 -21.99 -41.94 -33.27
N ALA A 17 -20.85 -42.58 -33.47
CA ALA A 17 -19.99 -43.09 -32.40
C ALA A 17 -18.71 -42.29 -32.15
N ILE A 18 -18.55 -41.11 -32.77
CA ILE A 18 -17.44 -40.21 -32.47
C ILE A 18 -17.99 -38.93 -31.83
N THR A 19 -18.57 -39.06 -30.62
CA THR A 19 -18.63 -37.90 -29.74
C THR A 19 -17.25 -37.75 -29.11
N PRO A 20 -16.55 -36.58 -29.28
CA PRO A 20 -15.37 -36.33 -28.49
C PRO A 20 -15.84 -36.28 -27.05
N SER A 21 -15.41 -37.26 -26.24
CA SER A 21 -15.46 -37.12 -24.79
C SER A 21 -14.63 -35.90 -24.44
N VAL A 22 -15.27 -34.75 -24.30
CA VAL A 22 -14.68 -33.62 -23.61
C VAL A 22 -14.48 -34.12 -22.17
N CYS A 23 -13.27 -34.59 -21.91
CA CYS A 23 -12.79 -34.82 -20.56
C CYS A 23 -12.77 -33.42 -19.91
N MET A 24 -13.90 -33.04 -19.31
CA MET A 24 -13.91 -31.98 -18.30
C MET A 24 -12.96 -32.52 -17.24
N ALA A 25 -11.74 -32.01 -17.21
CA ALA A 25 -10.91 -32.08 -16.03
C ALA A 25 -11.70 -31.34 -14.95
N GLN A 26 -12.49 -32.08 -14.20
CA GLN A 26 -12.90 -31.63 -12.88
C GLN A 26 -11.57 -31.43 -12.14
N THR A 27 -11.23 -30.16 -11.92
CA THR A 27 -10.32 -29.82 -10.84
C THR A 27 -11.00 -30.34 -9.57
N THR A 28 -10.75 -31.60 -9.25
CA THR A 28 -10.95 -32.07 -7.90
C THR A 28 -9.97 -31.24 -7.07
N ASP A 29 -10.44 -30.14 -6.50
CA ASP A 29 -9.89 -29.65 -5.26
C ASP A 29 -9.95 -30.83 -4.31
N LEU A 30 -8.83 -31.54 -4.22
CA LEU A 30 -8.63 -32.50 -3.15
C LEU A 30 -8.84 -31.70 -1.87
N PRO A 31 -9.75 -32.12 -0.98
CA PRO A 31 -9.85 -31.47 0.32
C PRO A 31 -8.44 -31.48 0.91
N ASP A 32 -8.02 -30.34 1.44
CA ASP A 32 -6.75 -30.19 2.15
C ASP A 32 -6.76 -31.14 3.36
N ILE A 33 -6.41 -32.42 3.11
CA ILE A 33 -6.42 -33.51 4.11
C ILE A 33 -5.20 -33.35 5.04
N GLY A 34 -4.42 -32.33 4.87
CA GLY A 34 -3.27 -31.99 5.68
C GLY A 34 -3.35 -30.59 6.25
N GLY A 35 -4.47 -30.22 6.86
CA GLY A 35 -4.49 -29.04 7.72
C GLY A 35 -3.30 -29.14 8.66
N ILE A 36 -2.32 -28.21 8.50
CA ILE A 36 -1.09 -28.22 9.29
C ILE A 36 -1.55 -28.10 10.75
N ALA A 37 -1.53 -29.21 11.47
CA ALA A 37 -1.93 -29.24 12.86
C ALA A 37 -1.12 -28.14 13.59
N ASN A 38 -1.82 -27.21 14.25
CA ASN A 38 -1.31 -26.01 14.92
C ASN A 38 -0.96 -24.78 14.04
N ALA A 39 -1.29 -24.75 12.73
CA ALA A 39 -1.22 -23.51 11.98
C ALA A 39 -2.36 -22.55 12.39
N PRO A 40 -2.10 -21.23 12.45
CA PRO A 40 -3.16 -20.26 12.67
C PRO A 40 -4.21 -20.32 11.55
N SER A 41 -5.47 -20.14 11.91
CA SER A 41 -6.54 -20.02 10.92
C SER A 41 -6.39 -18.74 10.09
N PRO A 42 -6.99 -18.66 8.90
CA PRO A 42 -6.97 -17.41 8.13
C PRO A 42 -7.50 -16.20 8.91
N GLU A 43 -8.48 -16.41 9.79
CA GLU A 43 -9.02 -15.38 10.67
C GLU A 43 -8.02 -14.96 11.75
N ASP A 44 -7.26 -15.90 12.31
CA ASP A 44 -6.18 -15.59 13.26
C ASP A 44 -5.08 -14.81 12.58
N GLU A 45 -4.67 -15.21 11.38
CA GLU A 45 -3.68 -14.47 10.58
C GLU A 45 -4.14 -13.04 10.28
N HIS A 46 -5.42 -12.87 9.90
CA HIS A 46 -5.98 -11.55 9.64
C HIS A 46 -5.97 -10.67 10.89
N ARG A 47 -6.37 -11.21 12.06
CA ARG A 47 -6.30 -10.51 13.35
C ARG A 47 -4.88 -10.10 13.71
N MET A 48 -3.89 -10.98 13.47
CA MET A 48 -2.48 -10.67 13.67
C MET A 48 -2.01 -9.51 12.79
N GLY A 49 -2.32 -9.56 11.50
CA GLY A 49 -1.98 -8.49 10.55
C GLY A 49 -2.61 -7.14 10.94
N GLN A 50 -3.89 -7.13 11.28
CA GLN A 50 -4.57 -5.93 11.77
C GLN A 50 -3.92 -5.35 13.03
N ALA A 51 -3.48 -6.21 13.96
CA ALA A 51 -2.82 -5.76 15.17
C ALA A 51 -1.48 -5.08 14.87
N VAL A 52 -0.69 -5.63 13.94
CA VAL A 52 0.56 -5.00 13.48
C VAL A 52 0.25 -3.66 12.80
N MET A 53 -0.74 -3.61 11.91
CA MET A 53 -1.14 -2.37 11.23
C MET A 53 -1.56 -1.26 12.21
N ARG A 54 -2.38 -1.61 13.24
CA ARG A 54 -2.73 -0.65 14.29
C ARG A 54 -1.52 -0.08 15.02
N ASN A 55 -0.51 -0.93 15.27
CA ASN A 55 0.72 -0.47 15.92
C ASN A 55 1.58 0.41 15.02
N LEU A 56 1.73 0.08 13.75
CA LEU A 56 2.44 0.90 12.77
C LEU A 56 1.79 2.28 12.63
N ARG A 57 0.45 2.32 12.52
CA ARG A 57 -0.31 3.59 12.49
C ARG A 57 -0.12 4.40 13.77
N ARG A 58 -0.24 3.77 14.93
CA ARG A 58 -0.06 4.42 16.24
C ARG A 58 1.34 5.02 16.40
N ALA A 59 2.34 4.36 15.86
CA ALA A 59 3.72 4.81 15.91
C ALA A 59 4.06 5.89 14.87
N GLY A 60 3.12 6.25 13.97
CA GLY A 60 3.38 7.17 12.87
C GLY A 60 4.38 6.61 11.85
N ALA A 61 4.45 5.28 11.73
CA ALA A 61 5.43 4.60 10.89
C ALA A 61 4.97 4.43 9.44
N LEU A 62 3.77 4.88 9.09
CA LEU A 62 3.26 4.80 7.73
C LEU A 62 3.49 6.11 6.99
N VAL A 63 3.61 6.02 5.66
CA VAL A 63 3.59 7.19 4.79
C VAL A 63 2.14 7.61 4.60
N ASP A 64 1.78 8.79 5.10
CA ASP A 64 0.44 9.38 5.01
C ASP A 64 0.29 10.16 3.68
N ASP A 65 0.38 9.48 2.54
CA ASP A 65 0.20 10.08 1.22
C ASP A 65 -0.73 9.22 0.36
N LEU A 66 -1.86 9.81 -0.05
CA LEU A 66 -2.91 9.09 -0.77
C LEU A 66 -2.48 8.65 -2.17
N GLN A 67 -1.71 9.48 -2.91
CA GLN A 67 -1.26 9.14 -4.26
C GLN A 67 -0.25 7.98 -4.23
N LEU A 68 0.67 8.00 -3.27
CA LEU A 68 1.63 6.90 -3.08
C LEU A 68 0.94 5.61 -2.64
N THR A 69 -0.07 5.72 -1.76
CA THR A 69 -0.85 4.57 -1.29
C THR A 69 -1.64 3.95 -2.45
N ASP A 70 -2.29 4.75 -3.27
CA ASP A 70 -3.04 4.26 -4.43
C ASP A 70 -2.11 3.60 -5.44
N TYR A 71 -0.96 4.21 -5.75
CA TYR A 71 0.02 3.63 -6.66
C TYR A 71 0.50 2.24 -6.22
N ILE A 72 0.85 2.07 -4.95
CA ILE A 72 1.37 0.77 -4.48
C ILE A 72 0.28 -0.30 -4.42
N ASN A 73 -0.96 0.08 -4.13
CA ASN A 73 -2.10 -0.81 -4.21
C ASN A 73 -2.36 -1.22 -5.67
N ASP A 74 -2.38 -0.27 -6.61
CA ASP A 74 -2.55 -0.58 -8.04
C ASP A 74 -1.47 -1.53 -8.55
N LEU A 75 -0.20 -1.30 -8.20
CA LEU A 75 0.90 -2.20 -8.54
C LEU A 75 0.68 -3.60 -7.97
N GLY A 76 0.32 -3.69 -6.69
CA GLY A 76 0.07 -4.95 -6.02
C GLY A 76 -1.11 -5.72 -6.63
N TYR A 77 -2.23 -5.06 -6.88
CA TYR A 77 -3.41 -5.68 -7.48
C TYR A 77 -3.20 -6.07 -8.95
N ARG A 78 -2.39 -5.32 -9.72
CA ARG A 78 -1.99 -5.73 -11.07
C ARG A 78 -1.21 -7.05 -11.06
N LEU A 79 -0.34 -7.25 -10.09
CA LEU A 79 0.39 -8.51 -9.91
C LEU A 79 -0.55 -9.63 -9.45
N LEU A 80 -1.41 -9.38 -8.48
CA LEU A 80 -2.40 -10.34 -7.96
C LEU A 80 -3.38 -10.82 -9.03
N ALA A 81 -3.79 -9.95 -9.94
CA ALA A 81 -4.71 -10.29 -11.03
C ALA A 81 -4.17 -11.39 -11.95
N THR A 82 -2.88 -11.70 -11.90
CA THR A 82 -2.24 -12.76 -12.69
C THR A 82 -2.17 -14.11 -11.99
N HIS A 83 -2.57 -14.16 -10.73
CA HIS A 83 -2.56 -15.37 -9.91
C HIS A 83 -3.99 -15.86 -9.64
N GLU A 84 -4.15 -17.14 -9.37
CA GLU A 84 -5.45 -17.68 -8.99
C GLU A 84 -5.92 -17.06 -7.67
N GLN A 85 -7.22 -16.77 -7.57
CA GLN A 85 -7.78 -16.13 -6.40
C GLN A 85 -7.56 -16.99 -5.15
N THR A 86 -6.90 -16.44 -4.16
CA THR A 86 -6.59 -17.12 -2.90
C THR A 86 -7.73 -17.04 -1.87
N GLY A 87 -8.79 -16.27 -2.16
CA GLY A 87 -9.84 -15.94 -1.19
C GLY A 87 -9.37 -15.01 -0.06
N LEU A 88 -8.11 -14.55 -0.10
CA LEU A 88 -7.55 -13.60 0.85
C LEU A 88 -7.68 -12.16 0.33
N GLU A 89 -7.96 -11.24 1.22
CA GLU A 89 -7.85 -9.80 0.96
C GLU A 89 -6.40 -9.37 1.15
N PHE A 90 -5.90 -8.55 0.22
CA PHE A 90 -4.54 -8.04 0.28
C PHE A 90 -4.53 -6.55 0.59
N HIS A 91 -3.58 -6.13 1.43
CA HIS A 91 -3.40 -4.74 1.86
C HIS A 91 -1.95 -4.33 1.66
N PHE A 92 -1.71 -3.45 0.69
CA PHE A 92 -0.38 -2.89 0.44
C PHE A 92 -0.25 -1.54 1.13
N PHE A 93 0.86 -1.33 1.86
CA PHE A 93 1.10 -0.09 2.58
C PHE A 93 2.56 0.32 2.55
N LEU A 94 2.80 1.62 2.65
CA LEU A 94 4.13 2.19 2.68
C LEU A 94 4.58 2.48 4.10
N VAL A 95 5.80 2.04 4.41
CA VAL A 95 6.46 2.31 5.69
C VAL A 95 7.41 3.50 5.53
N ASN A 96 7.34 4.44 6.46
CA ASN A 96 8.19 5.63 6.50
C ASN A 96 9.60 5.28 7.01
N ASP A 97 10.31 4.46 6.24
CA ASP A 97 11.68 4.03 6.54
C ASP A 97 12.53 4.06 5.27
N LYS A 98 13.75 4.65 5.39
CA LYS A 98 14.72 4.75 4.30
C LYS A 98 15.50 3.46 4.03
N VAL A 99 15.37 2.48 4.91
CA VAL A 99 16.04 1.18 4.74
C VAL A 99 15.38 0.42 3.58
N ILE A 100 16.21 -0.19 2.73
CA ILE A 100 15.72 -1.02 1.62
C ILE A 100 15.12 -2.29 2.19
N ASN A 101 13.79 -2.37 2.22
CA ASN A 101 13.07 -3.53 2.73
C ASN A 101 11.64 -3.60 2.17
N ALA A 102 11.09 -4.82 2.11
CA ALA A 102 9.68 -5.11 1.99
C ALA A 102 9.39 -6.38 2.80
N PHE A 103 8.16 -6.59 3.20
CA PHE A 103 7.80 -7.73 4.03
C PHE A 103 6.33 -8.12 3.91
N ALA A 104 6.09 -9.42 3.97
CA ALA A 104 4.78 -10.01 4.08
C ALA A 104 4.44 -10.28 5.56
N LEU A 105 3.24 -9.89 5.98
CA LEU A 105 2.67 -10.18 7.29
C LEU A 105 1.49 -11.16 7.15
N PRO A 106 1.11 -11.87 8.23
CA PRO A 106 -0.07 -12.71 8.23
C PRO A 106 -1.33 -11.95 7.79
N GLY A 107 -2.27 -12.63 7.16
CA GLY A 107 -3.57 -12.06 6.80
C GLY A 107 -3.57 -11.14 5.57
N GLY A 108 -2.59 -11.26 4.68
CA GLY A 108 -2.60 -10.54 3.40
C GLY A 108 -1.94 -9.16 3.43
N TYR A 109 -1.26 -8.78 4.51
CA TYR A 109 -0.64 -7.45 4.63
C TYR A 109 0.79 -7.45 4.08
N ILE A 110 1.11 -6.50 3.18
CA ILE A 110 2.43 -6.33 2.57
C ILE A 110 2.92 -4.90 2.81
N GLY A 111 4.02 -4.78 3.56
CA GLY A 111 4.69 -3.53 3.82
C GLY A 111 5.85 -3.30 2.87
N ILE A 112 5.97 -2.08 2.35
CA ILE A 112 7.06 -1.64 1.48
C ILE A 112 7.69 -0.41 2.11
N ASN A 113 8.96 -0.50 2.50
CA ASN A 113 9.68 0.67 2.96
C ASN A 113 9.90 1.64 1.79
N TYR A 114 9.75 2.95 2.04
CA TYR A 114 9.97 3.93 0.97
C TYR A 114 11.38 3.87 0.39
N GLY A 115 12.37 3.48 1.18
CA GLY A 115 13.75 3.29 0.73
C GLY A 115 13.89 2.26 -0.40
N LEU A 116 13.03 1.25 -0.46
CA LEU A 116 12.99 0.30 -1.56
C LEU A 116 12.59 0.97 -2.87
N ILE A 117 11.55 1.81 -2.86
CA ILE A 117 11.08 2.53 -4.06
C ILE A 117 12.18 3.46 -4.58
N LEU A 118 12.83 4.19 -3.68
CA LEU A 118 13.93 5.09 -4.07
C LEU A 118 15.17 4.34 -4.60
N ALA A 119 15.44 3.14 -4.09
CA ALA A 119 16.55 2.29 -4.53
C ALA A 119 16.27 1.55 -5.84
N SER A 120 15.01 1.30 -6.20
CA SER A 120 14.67 0.65 -7.47
C SER A 120 15.02 1.56 -8.65
N GLN A 121 15.61 0.99 -9.70
CA GLN A 121 15.99 1.71 -10.92
C GLN A 121 14.90 1.66 -12.00
N SER A 122 13.99 0.71 -11.88
CA SER A 122 12.82 0.56 -12.76
C SER A 122 11.60 0.11 -11.96
N GLU A 123 10.43 0.29 -12.55
CA GLU A 123 9.19 -0.26 -12.01
C GLU A 123 9.23 -1.80 -11.96
N ASP A 124 9.91 -2.43 -12.90
CA ASP A 124 10.06 -3.88 -12.95
C ASP A 124 10.80 -4.44 -11.72
N GLU A 125 11.80 -3.71 -11.21
CA GLU A 125 12.51 -4.09 -9.99
C GLU A 125 11.63 -3.96 -8.74
N LEU A 126 10.86 -2.88 -8.63
CA LEU A 126 9.89 -2.70 -7.56
C LEU A 126 8.82 -3.79 -7.62
N ALA A 127 8.25 -4.01 -8.79
CA ALA A 127 7.25 -5.05 -9.03
C ALA A 127 7.79 -6.45 -8.69
N ALA A 128 9.08 -6.72 -8.95
CA ALA A 128 9.70 -7.99 -8.63
C ALA A 128 9.71 -8.29 -7.13
N VAL A 129 10.05 -7.28 -6.31
CA VAL A 129 10.01 -7.44 -4.84
C VAL A 129 8.58 -7.60 -4.35
N VAL A 130 7.64 -6.79 -4.83
CA VAL A 130 6.23 -6.91 -4.45
C VAL A 130 5.66 -8.28 -4.85
N ALA A 131 5.99 -8.80 -6.03
CA ALA A 131 5.59 -10.15 -6.48
C ALA A 131 6.20 -11.27 -5.60
N HIS A 132 7.42 -11.09 -5.13
CA HIS A 132 8.08 -12.00 -4.19
C HIS A 132 7.33 -12.04 -2.85
N GLU A 133 6.95 -10.89 -2.29
CA GLU A 133 6.16 -10.81 -1.06
C GLU A 133 4.74 -11.39 -1.22
N ILE A 134 4.09 -11.14 -2.35
CA ILE A 134 2.80 -11.78 -2.70
C ILE A 134 2.95 -13.30 -2.71
N ALA A 135 4.04 -13.82 -3.28
CA ALA A 135 4.29 -15.25 -3.33
C ALA A 135 4.46 -15.87 -1.92
N HIS A 136 5.08 -15.16 -0.97
CA HIS A 136 5.16 -15.64 0.41
C HIS A 136 3.78 -15.85 1.04
N ILE A 137 2.83 -14.97 0.78
CA ILE A 137 1.46 -15.07 1.29
C ILE A 137 0.68 -16.17 0.57
N THR A 138 0.67 -16.14 -0.77
CA THR A 138 -0.10 -17.10 -1.59
C THR A 138 0.36 -18.55 -1.39
N GLN A 139 1.65 -18.76 -1.09
CA GLN A 139 2.20 -20.07 -0.78
C GLN A 139 2.14 -20.42 0.72
N LYS A 140 1.49 -19.59 1.54
CA LYS A 140 1.30 -19.80 2.98
C LYS A 140 2.61 -20.06 3.72
N HIS A 141 3.70 -19.37 3.33
CA HIS A 141 5.03 -19.61 3.91
C HIS A 141 5.05 -19.31 5.41
N PHE A 142 4.27 -18.34 5.88
CA PHE A 142 4.09 -18.04 7.30
C PHE A 142 3.47 -19.23 8.04
N SER A 143 2.29 -19.70 7.64
CA SER A 143 1.57 -20.80 8.30
C SER A 143 2.40 -22.08 8.30
N ARG A 144 3.10 -22.37 7.18
CA ARG A 144 3.99 -23.54 7.06
C ARG A 144 5.19 -23.44 8.01
N SER A 145 5.81 -22.26 8.13
CA SER A 145 6.94 -22.04 9.05
C SER A 145 6.49 -22.11 10.51
N TYR A 146 5.33 -21.54 10.81
CA TYR A 146 4.73 -21.54 12.14
C TYR A 146 4.46 -22.98 12.64
N ALA A 147 3.91 -23.83 11.81
CA ALA A 147 3.60 -25.21 12.17
C ALA A 147 4.85 -26.08 12.43
N HIS A 148 5.97 -25.76 11.77
CA HIS A 148 7.23 -26.50 11.96
C HIS A 148 8.03 -26.03 13.19
N GLN A 149 7.72 -24.85 13.75
CA GLN A 149 8.47 -24.24 14.86
C GLN A 149 7.64 -24.13 16.15
N SER A 150 6.93 -25.19 16.51
CA SER A 150 6.03 -25.22 17.68
C SER A 150 6.63 -24.76 19.01
N SER A 151 7.96 -24.70 19.13
CA SER A 151 8.66 -24.20 20.33
C SER A 151 8.85 -22.67 20.36
N GLN A 152 8.60 -21.94 19.24
CA GLN A 152 8.79 -20.49 19.16
C GLN A 152 7.47 -19.70 19.10
N ILE A 153 6.34 -20.39 19.19
CA ILE A 153 4.99 -19.80 19.26
C ILE A 153 4.90 -18.66 20.28
N PRO A 154 5.43 -18.80 21.52
CA PRO A 154 5.39 -17.71 22.49
C PRO A 154 6.15 -16.45 22.06
N VAL A 155 7.18 -16.61 21.22
CA VAL A 155 8.05 -15.51 20.80
C VAL A 155 7.39 -14.68 19.71
N ILE A 156 6.77 -15.30 18.71
CA ILE A 156 6.01 -14.58 17.65
C ILE A 156 4.78 -13.91 18.27
N ALA A 157 4.05 -14.61 19.14
CA ALA A 157 2.95 -14.02 19.89
C ALA A 157 3.43 -12.90 20.81
N ALA A 158 4.59 -13.02 21.47
CA ALA A 158 5.18 -11.98 22.31
C ALA A 158 5.66 -10.77 21.51
N ILE A 159 6.15 -10.95 20.26
CA ILE A 159 6.54 -9.83 19.39
C ILE A 159 5.30 -9.11 18.87
N ILE A 160 4.29 -9.85 18.45
CA ILE A 160 2.99 -9.28 18.08
C ILE A 160 2.36 -8.62 19.32
N ALA A 161 2.43 -9.24 20.50
CA ALA A 161 1.98 -8.66 21.75
C ALA A 161 2.82 -7.45 22.18
N ALA A 162 4.16 -7.47 22.03
CA ALA A 162 5.02 -6.31 22.29
C ALA A 162 4.73 -5.16 21.31
N ALA A 163 4.44 -5.49 20.06
CA ALA A 163 3.87 -4.56 19.09
C ALA A 163 2.50 -4.03 19.53
N MET A 164 1.66 -4.85 20.17
CA MET A 164 0.38 -4.44 20.75
C MET A 164 0.56 -3.63 22.05
N LEU A 165 1.60 -3.89 22.84
CA LEU A 165 1.77 -3.32 24.17
C LEU A 165 2.36 -1.92 24.20
N GLY A 166 3.07 -1.49 23.14
CA GLY A 166 3.62 -0.14 22.98
C GLY A 166 4.12 0.47 24.28
N ASN A 167 5.31 0.09 24.74
CA ASN A 167 5.92 0.76 25.87
C ASN A 167 6.18 2.24 25.53
N ALA A 168 5.41 3.12 26.18
CA ALA A 168 5.39 4.56 25.94
C ALA A 168 6.68 5.32 26.32
N GLN A 169 7.78 4.63 26.67
CA GLN A 169 9.00 5.24 27.19
C GLN A 169 10.24 5.18 26.27
N VAL A 170 10.14 4.59 25.08
CA VAL A 170 11.23 4.60 24.11
C VAL A 170 10.76 5.33 22.86
N GLY A 171 11.53 6.31 22.37
CA GLY A 171 11.15 7.30 21.36
C GLY A 171 10.38 6.71 20.16
N GLN A 172 9.25 7.31 19.86
CA GLN A 172 8.16 6.79 19.03
C GLN A 172 8.52 6.33 17.61
N ALA A 173 9.56 6.90 17.00
CA ALA A 173 9.97 6.56 15.62
C ALA A 173 10.89 5.32 15.53
N ALA A 174 11.70 5.04 16.57
CA ALA A 174 12.63 3.91 16.56
C ALA A 174 11.96 2.56 16.86
N ILE A 175 10.77 2.57 17.45
CA ILE A 175 10.10 1.35 17.91
C ILE A 175 9.28 0.70 16.78
N ALA A 176 8.66 1.49 15.92
CA ALA A 176 7.80 0.96 14.87
C ALA A 176 8.59 0.17 13.82
N GLY A 177 9.74 0.69 13.38
CA GLY A 177 10.65 -0.03 12.50
C GLY A 177 11.22 -1.28 13.17
N SER A 178 11.61 -1.19 14.45
CA SER A 178 12.21 -2.32 15.17
C SER A 178 11.25 -3.46 15.45
N VAL A 179 9.95 -3.20 15.61
CA VAL A 179 8.95 -4.23 15.91
C VAL A 179 8.54 -5.00 14.66
N ALA A 180 8.26 -4.31 13.56
CA ALA A 180 8.04 -4.96 12.27
C ALA A 180 9.29 -5.76 11.87
N LEU A 181 10.46 -5.20 12.09
CA LEU A 181 11.76 -5.79 11.84
C LEU A 181 12.03 -7.03 12.71
N GLN A 182 11.76 -7.00 14.01
CA GLN A 182 11.92 -8.15 14.88
C GLN A 182 10.93 -9.28 14.54
N ALA A 183 9.68 -8.94 14.21
CA ALA A 183 8.70 -9.90 13.74
C ALA A 183 9.20 -10.59 12.45
N GLN A 184 9.77 -9.85 11.53
CA GLN A 184 10.28 -10.37 10.27
C GLN A 184 11.60 -11.14 10.42
N GLN A 185 12.54 -10.72 11.27
CA GLN A 185 13.78 -11.46 11.52
C GLN A 185 13.55 -12.85 12.10
N GLN A 186 12.44 -13.03 12.83
CA GLN A 186 12.04 -14.35 13.34
C GLN A 186 11.25 -15.17 12.32
N LEU A 187 10.72 -14.54 11.29
CA LEU A 187 10.09 -15.17 10.14
C LEU A 187 11.11 -15.49 9.02
N SER A 188 12.39 -15.75 9.34
CA SER A 188 13.37 -16.13 8.32
C SER A 188 12.87 -17.36 7.56
N PHE A 189 12.49 -17.14 6.32
CA PHE A 189 12.00 -18.21 5.46
C PHE A 189 13.12 -19.17 5.07
N SER A 190 12.79 -20.44 4.91
CA SER A 190 13.76 -21.43 4.47
C SER A 190 14.25 -21.11 3.05
N ARG A 191 15.46 -21.57 2.69
CA ARG A 191 16.00 -21.44 1.33
C ARG A 191 15.08 -22.04 0.26
N SER A 192 14.23 -23.01 0.61
CA SER A 192 13.22 -23.58 -0.30
C SER A 192 12.06 -22.61 -0.51
N ASN A 193 11.58 -21.95 0.56
CA ASN A 193 10.52 -20.96 0.47
C ASN A 193 10.97 -19.77 -0.39
N GLU A 194 12.21 -19.29 -0.20
CA GLU A 194 12.78 -18.22 -1.02
C GLU A 194 12.79 -18.57 -2.51
N ARG A 195 13.27 -19.77 -2.87
CA ARG A 195 13.25 -20.23 -4.27
C ARG A 195 11.85 -20.43 -4.83
N GLU A 196 10.91 -20.85 -4.00
CA GLU A 196 9.50 -20.96 -4.39
C GLU A 196 8.90 -19.57 -4.65
N ALA A 197 9.14 -18.58 -3.76
CA ALA A 197 8.71 -17.21 -3.93
C ALA A 197 9.31 -16.54 -5.18
N ASP A 198 10.62 -16.73 -5.42
CA ASP A 198 11.27 -16.26 -6.65
C ASP A 198 10.59 -16.82 -7.91
N ARG A 199 10.35 -18.14 -7.92
CA ARG A 199 9.73 -18.82 -9.05
C ARG A 199 8.34 -18.30 -9.37
N ILE A 200 7.52 -18.11 -8.37
CA ILE A 200 6.14 -17.65 -8.51
C ILE A 200 6.12 -16.18 -8.87
N GLY A 201 6.93 -15.36 -8.17
CA GLY A 201 7.04 -13.93 -8.43
C GLY A 201 7.49 -13.62 -9.85
N ILE A 202 8.48 -14.32 -10.40
CA ILE A 202 8.91 -14.17 -11.82
C ILE A 202 7.76 -14.50 -12.78
N GLY A 203 6.97 -15.54 -12.48
CA GLY A 203 5.79 -15.89 -13.27
C GLY A 203 4.71 -14.80 -13.22
N MET A 204 4.49 -14.18 -12.06
CA MET A 204 3.57 -13.04 -11.90
C MET A 204 4.05 -11.83 -12.72
N LEU A 205 5.34 -11.47 -12.65
CA LEU A 205 5.93 -10.38 -13.44
C LEU A 205 5.63 -10.56 -14.93
N ALA A 206 5.98 -11.72 -15.48
CA ALA A 206 5.78 -12.02 -16.90
C ALA A 206 4.31 -11.87 -17.31
N LYS A 207 3.38 -12.42 -16.52
CA LYS A 207 1.94 -12.36 -16.80
C LYS A 207 1.37 -10.95 -16.67
N ALA A 208 1.88 -10.15 -15.72
CA ALA A 208 1.49 -8.75 -15.52
C ALA A 208 2.12 -7.79 -16.53
N GLY A 209 3.00 -8.30 -17.40
CA GLY A 209 3.67 -7.53 -18.44
C GLY A 209 4.83 -6.69 -17.92
N PHE A 210 5.43 -7.06 -16.80
CA PHE A 210 6.71 -6.55 -16.31
C PHE A 210 7.87 -7.39 -16.84
N ASP A 211 9.10 -6.82 -16.81
CA ASP A 211 10.31 -7.58 -17.16
C ASP A 211 10.61 -8.63 -16.11
N PRO A 212 10.57 -9.93 -16.45
CA PRO A 212 10.92 -10.99 -15.51
C PRO A 212 12.35 -10.91 -14.99
N HIS A 213 13.28 -10.25 -15.74
CA HIS A 213 14.67 -10.04 -15.31
C HIS A 213 14.81 -8.99 -14.21
N GLY A 214 13.76 -8.20 -13.92
CA GLY A 214 13.77 -7.20 -12.85
C GLY A 214 14.15 -7.79 -11.48
N MET A 215 13.74 -9.02 -11.18
CA MET A 215 14.11 -9.70 -9.94
C MET A 215 15.62 -9.97 -9.87
N ALA A 216 16.21 -10.53 -10.92
CA ALA A 216 17.64 -10.82 -10.95
C ALA A 216 18.49 -9.54 -10.97
N ALA A 217 18.02 -8.50 -11.66
CA ALA A 217 18.67 -7.19 -11.70
C ALA A 217 18.71 -6.56 -10.31
N PHE A 218 17.57 -6.53 -9.61
CA PHE A 218 17.50 -6.01 -8.25
C PHE A 218 18.37 -6.80 -7.27
N PHE A 219 18.30 -8.13 -7.28
CA PHE A 219 19.12 -9.00 -6.43
C PHE A 219 20.62 -8.80 -6.67
N GLY A 220 21.04 -8.68 -7.94
CA GLY A 220 22.44 -8.46 -8.29
C GLY A 220 22.97 -7.16 -7.70
N ARG A 221 22.19 -6.08 -7.76
CA ARG A 221 22.60 -4.78 -7.16
C ARG A 221 22.65 -4.83 -5.64
N LEU A 222 21.68 -5.48 -5.01
CA LEU A 222 21.71 -5.63 -3.55
C LEU A 222 22.91 -6.45 -3.08
N GLU A 223 23.25 -7.51 -3.82
CA GLU A 223 24.43 -8.34 -3.52
C GLU A 223 25.73 -7.56 -3.68
N GLU A 224 25.84 -6.74 -4.73
CA GLU A 224 26.97 -5.86 -4.94
C GLU A 224 27.11 -4.81 -3.81
N GLN A 225 26.01 -4.18 -3.41
CA GLN A 225 25.99 -3.27 -2.27
C GLN A 225 26.39 -3.97 -0.98
N SER A 226 25.94 -5.20 -0.76
CA SER A 226 26.30 -5.99 0.43
C SER A 226 27.80 -6.25 0.51
N ARG A 227 28.45 -6.52 -0.62
CA ARG A 227 29.93 -6.68 -0.67
C ARG A 227 30.67 -5.40 -0.32
N LEU A 228 30.13 -4.24 -0.74
CA LEU A 228 30.75 -2.95 -0.51
C LEU A 228 30.59 -2.46 0.95
N TYR A 229 29.42 -2.69 1.53
CA TYR A 229 29.04 -2.13 2.85
C TYR A 229 29.14 -3.13 4.01
N GLY A 230 29.41 -4.41 3.75
CA GLY A 230 29.60 -5.45 4.77
C GLY A 230 28.46 -5.56 5.77
N PRO A 231 28.68 -5.33 7.09
CA PRO A 231 27.65 -5.44 8.13
C PRO A 231 26.47 -4.46 7.97
N GLN A 232 26.61 -3.43 7.15
CA GLN A 232 25.56 -2.45 6.84
C GLN A 232 24.75 -2.83 5.58
N ALA A 233 24.79 -4.11 5.20
CA ALA A 233 24.00 -4.62 4.08
C ALA A 233 22.51 -4.29 4.26
N PRO A 234 21.78 -4.04 3.13
CA PRO A 234 20.33 -3.79 3.16
C PRO A 234 19.59 -4.83 4.00
N GLU A 235 18.60 -4.38 4.77
CA GLU A 235 17.79 -5.23 5.66
C GLU A 235 17.11 -6.38 4.90
N PHE A 236 16.64 -6.10 3.68
CA PHE A 236 16.07 -7.11 2.79
C PHE A 236 16.97 -8.34 2.65
N LEU A 237 18.28 -8.17 2.59
CA LEU A 237 19.23 -9.31 2.49
C LEU A 237 19.36 -10.11 3.78
N ARG A 238 18.97 -9.55 4.91
CA ARG A 238 18.99 -10.26 6.21
C ARG A 238 17.77 -11.15 6.37
N THR A 239 16.64 -10.71 5.85
CA THR A 239 15.37 -11.47 5.88
C THR A 239 15.22 -12.40 4.70
N HIS A 240 15.73 -12.01 3.52
CA HIS A 240 15.72 -12.73 2.25
C HIS A 240 17.15 -12.90 1.71
N PRO A 241 17.96 -13.83 2.24
CA PRO A 241 19.35 -13.97 1.83
C PRO A 241 19.48 -14.23 0.32
N VAL A 242 20.07 -13.28 -0.38
CA VAL A 242 20.35 -13.38 -1.81
C VAL A 242 21.69 -14.10 -1.99
N THR A 243 21.70 -15.11 -2.83
CA THR A 243 22.89 -15.88 -3.19
C THR A 243 23.09 -15.83 -4.70
N VAL A 244 24.33 -16.03 -5.16
CA VAL A 244 24.64 -16.13 -6.59
C VAL A 244 23.76 -17.18 -7.29
N ASN A 245 23.44 -18.27 -6.60
CA ASN A 245 22.53 -19.28 -7.15
C ASN A 245 21.12 -18.74 -7.37
N ARG A 246 20.54 -17.93 -6.44
CA ARG A 246 19.22 -17.33 -6.62
C ARG A 246 19.22 -16.37 -7.81
N ILE A 247 20.26 -15.55 -7.95
CA ILE A 247 20.40 -14.62 -9.09
C ILE A 247 20.47 -15.40 -10.42
N THR A 248 21.26 -16.48 -10.46
CA THR A 248 21.39 -17.31 -11.65
C THR A 248 20.07 -18.02 -11.99
N ASP A 249 19.40 -18.62 -10.98
CA ASP A 249 18.11 -19.27 -11.15
C ASP A 249 17.03 -18.29 -11.63
N ALA A 250 17.01 -17.08 -11.07
CA ALA A 250 16.08 -16.02 -11.49
C ALA A 250 16.31 -15.63 -12.96
N ASN A 251 17.56 -15.42 -13.39
CA ASN A 251 17.90 -15.12 -14.78
C ASN A 251 17.49 -16.26 -15.74
N ASN A 252 17.85 -17.51 -15.39
CA ASN A 252 17.50 -18.67 -16.21
C ASN A 252 16.00 -18.84 -16.35
N ARG A 253 15.23 -18.52 -15.31
CA ARG A 253 13.78 -18.60 -15.33
C ARG A 253 13.17 -17.45 -16.12
N ALA A 254 13.66 -16.22 -15.92
CA ALA A 254 13.22 -15.04 -16.63
C ALA A 254 13.40 -15.22 -18.15
N SER A 255 14.52 -15.83 -18.58
CA SER A 255 14.82 -16.11 -19.99
C SER A 255 13.86 -17.11 -20.65
N GLN A 256 12.99 -17.78 -19.90
CA GLN A 256 11.94 -18.65 -20.46
C GLN A 256 10.72 -17.87 -20.94
N PHE A 257 10.59 -16.60 -20.55
CA PHE A 257 9.48 -15.74 -20.93
C PHE A 257 9.90 -14.82 -22.07
N GLN A 258 9.00 -14.62 -23.03
CA GLN A 258 9.19 -13.60 -24.05
C GLN A 258 8.78 -12.25 -23.47
N TYR A 259 9.72 -11.32 -23.39
CA TYR A 259 9.48 -9.95 -22.95
C TYR A 259 10.04 -8.96 -23.97
N LYS A 260 9.28 -7.89 -24.20
CA LYS A 260 9.75 -6.74 -25.00
C LYS A 260 10.08 -5.60 -24.03
N PRO A 261 11.34 -5.16 -23.97
CA PRO A 261 11.73 -4.06 -23.08
C PRO A 261 10.85 -2.83 -23.30
N LYS A 262 10.36 -2.26 -22.23
CA LYS A 262 9.59 -1.02 -22.18
C LYS A 262 10.13 -0.11 -21.08
N ALA A 263 9.94 1.19 -21.22
CA ALA A 263 10.22 2.12 -20.16
C ALA A 263 9.29 1.88 -18.95
N SER A 264 9.74 2.23 -17.75
CA SER A 264 8.89 2.30 -16.58
C SER A 264 7.66 3.19 -16.84
N SER A 265 6.57 2.91 -16.17
CA SER A 265 5.34 3.71 -16.29
C SER A 265 5.59 5.17 -15.87
N ILE A 266 4.79 6.06 -16.40
CA ILE A 266 4.84 7.48 -15.98
C ILE A 266 4.45 7.58 -14.50
N GLU A 267 3.49 6.79 -14.07
CA GLU A 267 3.02 6.72 -12.68
C GLU A 267 4.17 6.38 -11.73
N TYR A 268 4.99 5.38 -12.05
CA TYR A 268 6.18 5.04 -11.26
C TYR A 268 7.14 6.23 -11.17
N LEU A 269 7.44 6.87 -12.29
CA LEU A 269 8.37 7.99 -12.33
C LEU A 269 7.87 9.18 -11.50
N LEU A 270 6.58 9.49 -11.58
CA LEU A 270 5.94 10.55 -10.79
C LEU A 270 5.96 10.21 -9.30
N MET A 271 5.54 9.00 -8.94
CA MET A 271 5.47 8.58 -7.53
C MET A 271 6.86 8.47 -6.87
N ARG A 272 7.86 8.02 -7.62
CA ARG A 272 9.24 8.00 -7.16
C ARG A 272 9.77 9.42 -6.90
N SER A 273 9.49 10.37 -7.78
CA SER A 273 9.89 11.78 -7.60
C SER A 273 9.11 12.46 -6.47
N ARG A 274 7.81 12.17 -6.33
CA ARG A 274 7.00 12.62 -5.21
C ARG A 274 7.58 12.13 -3.88
N LEU A 275 7.89 10.85 -3.80
CA LEU A 275 8.49 10.26 -2.61
C LEU A 275 9.86 10.87 -2.27
N GLN A 276 10.68 11.15 -3.29
CA GLN A 276 11.97 11.82 -3.12
C GLN A 276 11.82 13.20 -2.48
N VAL A 277 10.81 13.97 -2.87
CA VAL A 277 10.54 15.29 -2.26
C VAL A 277 9.97 15.15 -0.85
N LEU A 278 8.97 14.28 -0.65
CA LEU A 278 8.30 14.10 0.64
C LEU A 278 9.21 13.50 1.73
N SER A 279 10.19 12.69 1.34
CA SER A 279 11.14 12.06 2.28
C SER A 279 12.40 12.90 2.55
N ALA A 280 12.50 14.08 1.94
CA ALA A 280 13.65 14.95 2.14
C ALA A 280 13.59 15.66 3.51
N ASP A 281 14.68 15.57 4.27
CA ASP A 281 14.78 16.24 5.58
C ASP A 281 14.77 17.78 5.45
N GLN A 282 15.23 18.30 4.32
CA GLN A 282 15.34 19.74 4.06
C GLN A 282 14.78 20.10 2.69
N PRO A 283 13.61 20.80 2.64
CA PRO A 283 12.98 21.18 1.38
C PRO A 283 13.89 22.02 0.45
N ALA A 284 14.71 22.89 0.99
CA ALA A 284 15.61 23.73 0.18
C ALA A 284 16.76 22.92 -0.46
N GLU A 285 17.23 21.87 0.19
CA GLU A 285 18.29 21.02 -0.33
C GLU A 285 17.79 20.14 -1.47
N ILE A 286 16.62 19.53 -1.32
CA ILE A 286 16.01 18.73 -2.39
C ILE A 286 15.69 19.59 -3.61
N LEU A 287 15.18 20.82 -3.42
CA LEU A 287 14.94 21.76 -4.51
C LEU A 287 16.24 22.05 -5.29
N ARG A 288 17.32 22.38 -4.58
CA ARG A 288 18.63 22.62 -5.20
C ARG A 288 19.11 21.41 -5.99
N THR A 289 19.05 20.22 -5.39
CA THR A 289 19.52 18.97 -6.01
C THR A 289 18.74 18.65 -7.29
N LEU A 290 17.41 18.74 -7.26
CA LEU A 290 16.57 18.48 -8.42
C LEU A 290 16.75 19.53 -9.52
N THR A 291 16.93 20.81 -9.15
CA THR A 291 17.20 21.90 -10.11
C THR A 291 18.56 21.69 -10.80
N GLU A 292 19.62 21.37 -10.06
CA GLU A 292 20.95 21.06 -10.62
C GLU A 292 20.88 19.85 -11.57
N GLN A 293 20.12 18.82 -11.20
CA GLN A 293 19.91 17.64 -12.04
C GLN A 293 19.14 17.99 -13.32
N ARG A 294 18.08 18.80 -13.22
CA ARG A 294 17.30 19.28 -14.37
C ARG A 294 18.19 20.07 -15.32
N ASP A 295 18.95 21.03 -14.78
CA ASP A 295 19.78 21.95 -15.60
C ASP A 295 20.95 21.22 -16.29
N SER A 296 21.43 20.12 -15.70
CA SER A 296 22.47 19.26 -16.30
C SER A 296 21.91 18.23 -17.27
N THR A 297 20.61 18.05 -17.35
CA THR A 297 19.95 17.07 -18.22
C THR A 297 19.45 17.73 -19.49
N PRO A 298 19.99 17.41 -20.69
CA PRO A 298 19.61 18.08 -21.95
C PRO A 298 18.11 18.00 -22.28
N LYS A 299 17.43 16.93 -21.85
CA LYS A 299 15.99 16.73 -22.01
C LYS A 299 15.45 16.03 -20.75
N PRO A 300 15.10 16.80 -19.72
CA PRO A 300 14.54 16.23 -18.51
C PRO A 300 13.22 15.50 -18.79
N GLY A 301 13.06 14.33 -18.17
CA GLY A 301 11.80 13.59 -18.26
C GLY A 301 10.76 14.12 -17.28
N LEU A 302 9.49 13.76 -17.52
CA LEU A 302 8.35 14.23 -16.73
C LEU A 302 8.52 13.98 -15.21
N GLY A 303 9.10 12.85 -14.81
CA GLY A 303 9.36 12.57 -13.38
C GLY A 303 10.23 13.64 -12.73
N LEU A 304 11.32 14.06 -13.40
CA LEU A 304 12.21 15.11 -12.89
C LEU A 304 11.53 16.48 -12.85
N GLU A 305 10.81 16.85 -13.92
CA GLU A 305 10.05 18.10 -13.95
C GLU A 305 8.97 18.14 -12.85
N TYR A 306 8.27 17.04 -12.64
CA TYR A 306 7.28 16.93 -11.56
C TYR A 306 7.92 17.01 -10.17
N GLY A 307 9.08 16.37 -9.97
CA GLY A 307 9.84 16.49 -8.74
C GLY A 307 10.28 17.92 -8.46
N CYS A 308 10.79 18.65 -9.48
CA CYS A 308 11.08 20.07 -9.38
C CYS A 308 9.84 20.89 -9.01
N LEU A 309 8.72 20.67 -9.71
CA LEU A 309 7.46 21.36 -9.42
C LEU A 309 7.01 21.17 -7.97
N LEU A 310 7.03 19.94 -7.45
CA LEU A 310 6.68 19.67 -6.06
C LEU A 310 7.64 20.37 -5.08
N ALA A 311 8.95 20.30 -5.33
CA ALA A 311 9.94 20.96 -4.49
C ALA A 311 9.83 22.49 -4.52
N GLU A 312 9.51 23.07 -5.67
CA GLU A 312 9.22 24.50 -5.83
C GLU A 312 7.99 24.93 -5.02
N ILE A 313 6.90 24.14 -5.08
CA ILE A 313 5.67 24.37 -4.30
C ILE A 313 5.96 24.26 -2.79
N GLU A 314 6.67 23.25 -2.36
CA GLU A 314 7.02 23.02 -0.95
C GLU A 314 7.86 24.17 -0.37
N ASN A 315 8.77 24.72 -1.19
CA ASN A 315 9.57 25.90 -0.86
C ASN A 315 8.82 27.24 -1.08
N LYS A 316 7.54 27.19 -1.51
CA LYS A 316 6.72 28.38 -1.82
C LYS A 316 7.30 29.27 -2.92
N ASP A 317 8.14 28.71 -3.78
CA ASP A 317 8.66 29.39 -4.98
C ASP A 317 7.68 29.23 -6.14
N TYR A 318 6.54 29.91 -6.03
CA TYR A 318 5.49 29.85 -7.04
C TYR A 318 5.89 30.49 -8.38
N VAL A 319 6.93 31.33 -8.40
CA VAL A 319 7.46 31.90 -9.65
C VAL A 319 8.23 30.83 -10.43
N ALA A 320 9.05 30.01 -9.76
CA ALA A 320 9.72 28.88 -10.38
C ALA A 320 8.68 27.82 -10.80
N ALA A 321 7.73 27.50 -9.93
CA ALA A 321 6.66 26.54 -10.24
C ALA A 321 5.89 26.92 -11.52
N ASP A 322 5.62 28.20 -11.74
CA ASP A 322 4.97 28.68 -12.97
C ASP A 322 5.80 28.45 -14.22
N LYS A 323 7.11 28.63 -14.14
CA LYS A 323 8.01 28.33 -15.25
C LYS A 323 8.03 26.84 -15.57
N THR A 324 8.13 26.03 -14.52
CA THR A 324 8.08 24.55 -14.67
C THR A 324 6.73 24.11 -15.27
N ILE A 325 5.59 24.64 -14.78
CA ILE A 325 4.27 24.37 -15.37
C ILE A 325 4.20 24.83 -16.84
N GLY A 326 4.80 26.01 -17.14
CA GLY A 326 4.83 26.55 -18.50
C GLY A 326 5.63 25.69 -19.50
N SER A 327 6.66 24.96 -19.04
CA SER A 327 7.48 24.07 -19.87
C SER A 327 6.79 22.74 -20.21
N LEU A 328 5.83 22.31 -19.39
CA LEU A 328 5.11 21.05 -19.61
C LEU A 328 4.16 21.11 -20.80
N THR A 329 4.14 20.06 -21.59
CA THR A 329 3.17 19.86 -22.67
C THR A 329 1.75 19.61 -22.12
N THR A 330 0.74 19.73 -22.99
CA THR A 330 -0.66 19.46 -22.59
C THR A 330 -0.82 18.02 -22.08
N SER A 331 -0.25 17.03 -22.78
CA SER A 331 -0.35 15.63 -22.38
C SER A 331 0.35 15.33 -21.04
N GLU A 332 1.45 16.01 -20.74
CA GLU A 332 2.13 15.88 -19.44
C GLU A 332 1.30 16.46 -18.29
N LYS A 333 0.60 17.57 -18.55
CA LYS A 333 -0.32 18.18 -17.58
C LYS A 333 -1.57 17.34 -17.32
N ASP A 334 -1.92 16.41 -18.19
CA ASP A 334 -3.11 15.56 -18.07
C ASP A 334 -2.94 14.41 -17.06
N HIS A 335 -1.71 14.09 -16.66
CA HIS A 335 -1.50 13.11 -15.59
C HIS A 335 -2.02 13.63 -14.25
N LEU A 336 -2.85 12.83 -13.57
CA LEU A 336 -3.54 13.27 -12.34
C LEU A 336 -2.59 13.82 -11.27
N PRO A 337 -1.44 13.21 -10.95
CA PRO A 337 -0.51 13.78 -9.96
C PRO A 337 0.01 15.16 -10.38
N VAL A 338 0.29 15.38 -11.67
CA VAL A 338 0.75 16.66 -12.20
C VAL A 338 -0.36 17.71 -12.12
N ARG A 339 -1.60 17.34 -12.47
CA ARG A 339 -2.76 18.22 -12.35
C ARG A 339 -2.99 18.68 -10.91
N LEU A 340 -2.89 17.78 -9.94
CA LEU A 340 -3.02 18.12 -8.52
C LEU A 340 -1.93 19.09 -8.08
N ALA A 341 -0.67 18.88 -8.48
CA ALA A 341 0.41 19.81 -8.17
C ALA A 341 0.19 21.19 -8.82
N ILE A 342 -0.28 21.24 -10.07
CA ILE A 342 -0.65 22.50 -10.74
C ILE A 342 -1.76 23.22 -9.97
N LEU A 343 -2.81 22.51 -9.54
CA LEU A 343 -3.92 23.09 -8.78
C LEU A 343 -3.47 23.59 -7.40
N GLN A 344 -2.53 22.89 -6.77
CA GLN A 344 -1.93 23.33 -5.51
C GLN A 344 -1.16 24.66 -5.70
N ALA A 345 -0.37 24.79 -6.77
CA ALA A 345 0.31 26.04 -7.10
C ALA A 345 -0.69 27.15 -7.46
N GLU A 346 -1.72 26.84 -8.25
CA GLU A 346 -2.77 27.78 -8.67
C GLU A 346 -3.58 28.31 -7.48
N LEU A 347 -3.79 27.48 -6.45
CA LEU A 347 -4.53 27.89 -5.25
C LEU A 347 -3.94 29.13 -4.57
N HIS A 348 -2.63 29.31 -4.65
CA HIS A 348 -1.94 30.48 -4.08
C HIS A 348 -2.07 31.74 -4.95
N ARG A 349 -2.23 31.61 -6.27
CA ARG A 349 -2.27 32.74 -7.21
C ARG A 349 -3.68 33.14 -7.58
N GLN A 350 -4.51 32.16 -7.90
CA GLN A 350 -5.87 32.36 -8.41
C GLN A 350 -6.85 31.43 -7.69
N PRO A 351 -7.05 31.62 -6.36
CA PRO A 351 -7.77 30.68 -5.52
C PRO A 351 -9.20 30.37 -5.98
N ARG A 352 -9.89 31.35 -6.56
CA ARG A 352 -11.26 31.12 -7.08
C ARG A 352 -11.25 30.23 -8.32
N LEU A 353 -10.24 30.37 -9.17
CA LEU A 353 -10.07 29.53 -10.36
C LEU A 353 -9.67 28.11 -9.98
N ALA A 354 -8.73 27.97 -9.04
CA ALA A 354 -8.31 26.66 -8.52
C ALA A 354 -9.52 25.86 -7.98
N ILE A 355 -10.41 26.48 -7.22
CA ILE A 355 -11.64 25.81 -6.72
C ILE A 355 -12.50 25.31 -7.88
N LYS A 356 -12.68 26.09 -8.94
CA LYS A 356 -13.44 25.65 -10.11
C LYS A 356 -12.77 24.45 -10.77
N HIS A 357 -11.45 24.48 -10.94
CA HIS A 357 -10.72 23.37 -11.53
C HIS A 357 -10.74 22.11 -10.64
N TYR A 358 -10.71 22.24 -9.30
CA TYR A 358 -10.95 21.11 -8.39
C TYR A 358 -12.35 20.53 -8.56
N GLN A 359 -13.39 21.36 -8.71
CA GLN A 359 -14.76 20.90 -8.97
C GLN A 359 -14.85 20.16 -10.29
N ASP A 360 -14.23 20.69 -11.34
CA ASP A 360 -14.18 20.03 -12.64
C ASP A 360 -13.41 18.68 -12.54
N LEU A 361 -12.28 18.67 -11.83
CA LEU A 361 -11.49 17.45 -11.63
C LEU A 361 -12.28 16.37 -10.87
N LEU A 362 -13.02 16.75 -9.84
CA LEU A 362 -13.86 15.84 -9.06
C LEU A 362 -14.98 15.18 -9.91
N GLN A 363 -15.45 15.83 -10.99
CA GLN A 363 -16.41 15.21 -11.89
C GLN A 363 -15.81 14.05 -12.69
N PHE A 364 -14.50 14.13 -13.03
CA PHE A 364 -13.79 13.06 -13.73
C PHE A 364 -13.29 11.97 -12.76
N TYR A 365 -12.98 12.36 -11.52
CA TYR A 365 -12.43 11.47 -10.49
C TYR A 365 -13.27 11.54 -9.19
N PRO A 366 -14.55 11.13 -9.22
CA PRO A 366 -15.49 11.39 -8.12
C PRO A 366 -15.20 10.59 -6.84
N ASN A 367 -14.39 9.54 -6.93
CA ASN A 367 -14.04 8.67 -5.79
C ASN A 367 -12.52 8.66 -5.51
N ASP A 368 -11.73 9.48 -6.20
CA ASP A 368 -10.30 9.56 -5.97
C ASP A 368 -10.01 10.27 -4.65
N ALA A 369 -9.32 9.57 -3.75
CA ALA A 369 -9.07 10.05 -2.41
C ALA A 369 -8.16 11.29 -2.38
N ALA A 370 -7.16 11.36 -3.27
CA ALA A 370 -6.24 12.49 -3.34
C ALA A 370 -6.94 13.74 -3.87
N VAL A 371 -7.79 13.60 -4.90
CA VAL A 371 -8.60 14.72 -5.44
C VAL A 371 -9.53 15.28 -4.37
N ILE A 372 -10.22 14.41 -3.65
CA ILE A 372 -11.16 14.80 -2.60
C ILE A 372 -10.44 15.49 -1.44
N HIS A 373 -9.32 14.93 -1.01
CA HIS A 373 -8.50 15.50 0.07
C HIS A 373 -8.00 16.89 -0.28
N ASP A 374 -7.36 17.04 -1.44
CA ASP A 374 -6.78 18.30 -1.88
C ASP A 374 -7.84 19.36 -2.12
N TYR A 375 -9.00 18.96 -2.66
CA TYR A 375 -10.13 19.88 -2.82
C TYR A 375 -10.68 20.35 -1.46
N ALA A 376 -10.83 19.45 -0.49
CA ALA A 376 -11.28 19.82 0.85
C ALA A 376 -10.29 20.76 1.56
N GLU A 377 -8.97 20.52 1.45
CA GLU A 377 -7.93 21.42 1.96
C GLU A 377 -7.98 22.79 1.24
N ALA A 378 -8.20 22.81 -0.07
CA ALA A 378 -8.37 24.07 -0.84
C ALA A 378 -9.58 24.86 -0.37
N LEU A 379 -10.72 24.20 -0.11
CA LEU A 379 -11.92 24.84 0.44
C LEU A 379 -11.64 25.45 1.83
N LEU A 380 -10.92 24.74 2.69
CA LEU A 380 -10.52 25.24 4.00
C LEU A 380 -9.57 26.44 3.87
N THR A 381 -8.62 26.39 2.96
CA THR A 381 -7.69 27.50 2.70
C THR A 381 -8.44 28.77 2.31
N LEU A 382 -9.54 28.65 1.57
CA LEU A 382 -10.40 29.76 1.16
C LEU A 382 -11.52 30.10 2.15
N ASN A 383 -11.43 29.60 3.38
CA ASN A 383 -12.42 29.82 4.43
C ASN A 383 -13.86 29.41 4.02
N LYS A 384 -13.98 28.27 3.32
CA LYS A 384 -15.24 27.63 2.91
C LYS A 384 -15.50 26.33 3.66
N PRO A 385 -15.52 26.31 5.01
CA PRO A 385 -15.60 25.08 5.79
C PRO A 385 -16.95 24.35 5.60
N ALA A 386 -18.06 25.03 5.31
CA ALA A 386 -19.35 24.38 5.07
C ALA A 386 -19.34 23.53 3.78
N GLU A 387 -18.67 24.00 2.72
CA GLU A 387 -18.52 23.23 1.48
C GLU A 387 -17.60 22.01 1.72
N ALA A 388 -16.51 22.17 2.46
CA ALA A 388 -15.62 21.08 2.85
C ALA A 388 -16.34 20.02 3.71
N GLN A 389 -17.18 20.45 4.67
CA GLN A 389 -17.98 19.55 5.51
C GLN A 389 -18.90 18.67 4.67
N ASN A 390 -19.64 19.27 3.73
CA ASN A 390 -20.53 18.52 2.85
C ASN A 390 -19.77 17.46 2.03
N LEU A 391 -18.64 17.85 1.42
CA LEU A 391 -17.79 16.97 0.64
C LEU A 391 -17.30 15.78 1.50
N LEU A 392 -16.73 16.06 2.66
CA LEU A 392 -16.16 15.03 3.55
C LEU A 392 -17.24 14.10 4.10
N ASN A 393 -18.41 14.63 4.47
CA ASN A 393 -19.53 13.80 4.95
C ASN A 393 -20.03 12.83 3.87
N GLU A 394 -20.11 13.27 2.61
CA GLU A 394 -20.53 12.40 1.50
C GLU A 394 -19.52 11.28 1.24
N VAL A 395 -18.22 11.60 1.34
CA VAL A 395 -17.15 10.60 1.14
C VAL A 395 -17.09 9.60 2.29
N LEU A 396 -17.18 10.07 3.54
CA LEU A 396 -17.11 9.21 4.73
C LEU A 396 -18.32 8.27 4.86
N LYS A 397 -19.47 8.61 4.26
CA LYS A 397 -20.60 7.68 4.14
C LYS A 397 -20.28 6.46 3.28
N LYS A 398 -19.43 6.65 2.25
CA LYS A 398 -19.05 5.58 1.30
C LYS A 398 -17.79 4.83 1.75
N ASN A 399 -16.83 5.57 2.33
CA ASN A 399 -15.52 5.07 2.73
C ASN A 399 -15.24 5.43 4.21
N PRO A 400 -15.86 4.75 5.17
CA PRO A 400 -15.74 5.09 6.59
C PRO A 400 -14.37 4.74 7.21
N GLU A 401 -13.47 4.07 6.46
CA GLU A 401 -12.18 3.58 6.95
C GLU A 401 -10.98 4.43 6.52
N GLN A 402 -11.21 5.72 6.24
CA GLN A 402 -10.15 6.64 5.80
C GLN A 402 -9.78 7.63 6.92
N PRO A 403 -8.74 7.35 7.73
CA PRO A 403 -8.42 8.19 8.88
C PRO A 403 -8.08 9.64 8.50
N LEU A 404 -7.45 9.86 7.35
CA LEU A 404 -7.11 11.23 6.89
C LEU A 404 -8.35 12.11 6.69
N PHE A 405 -9.45 11.54 6.22
CA PHE A 405 -10.70 12.31 6.05
C PHE A 405 -11.34 12.67 7.40
N PHE A 406 -11.25 11.80 8.42
CA PHE A 406 -11.70 12.16 9.76
C PHE A 406 -10.86 13.28 10.38
N ARG A 407 -9.55 13.26 10.19
CA ARG A 407 -8.67 14.34 10.63
C ARG A 407 -9.04 15.66 9.94
N LEU A 408 -9.31 15.61 8.64
CA LEU A 408 -9.70 16.78 7.87
C LEU A 408 -11.12 17.27 8.24
N LEU A 409 -12.06 16.35 8.53
CA LEU A 409 -13.38 16.69 9.03
C LEU A 409 -13.30 17.34 10.42
N ALA A 410 -12.45 16.85 11.32
CA ALA A 410 -12.23 17.49 12.62
C ALA A 410 -11.73 18.93 12.49
N LYS A 411 -10.78 19.20 11.58
CA LYS A 411 -10.31 20.54 11.24
C LYS A 411 -11.43 21.40 10.67
N THR A 412 -12.27 20.85 9.82
CA THR A 412 -13.43 21.50 9.21
C THR A 412 -14.48 21.90 10.25
N GLU A 413 -14.86 20.98 11.14
CA GLU A 413 -15.83 21.20 12.20
C GLU A 413 -15.34 22.24 13.22
N SER A 414 -14.04 22.22 13.53
CA SER A 414 -13.42 23.24 14.38
C SER A 414 -13.56 24.64 13.77
N ARG A 415 -13.39 24.78 12.45
CA ARG A 415 -13.60 26.05 11.75
C ARG A 415 -15.06 26.51 11.70
N LEU A 416 -15.99 25.58 11.77
CA LEU A 416 -17.42 25.84 11.91
C LEU A 416 -17.86 26.10 13.37
N SER A 417 -16.91 26.12 14.31
CA SER A 417 -17.17 26.22 15.76
C SER A 417 -17.99 25.07 16.34
N ASN A 418 -18.07 23.94 15.65
CA ASN A 418 -18.76 22.73 16.07
C ASN A 418 -17.82 21.86 16.90
N GLN A 419 -17.47 22.28 18.12
CA GLN A 419 -16.46 21.61 18.95
C GLN A 419 -16.77 20.14 19.21
N ALA A 420 -18.02 19.81 19.51
CA ALA A 420 -18.43 18.42 19.72
C ALA A 420 -18.20 17.53 18.50
N ALA A 421 -18.58 18.00 17.30
CA ALA A 421 -18.35 17.28 16.05
C ALA A 421 -16.87 17.17 15.70
N SER A 422 -16.08 18.22 15.98
CA SER A 422 -14.63 18.19 15.81
C SER A 422 -13.98 17.12 16.67
N HIS A 423 -14.33 17.04 17.95
CA HIS A 423 -13.83 16.01 18.86
C HIS A 423 -14.33 14.61 18.45
N GLN A 424 -15.58 14.47 17.99
CA GLN A 424 -16.11 13.21 17.51
C GLN A 424 -15.33 12.71 16.26
N ALA A 425 -15.09 13.56 15.30
CA ALA A 425 -14.29 13.20 14.12
C ALA A 425 -12.83 12.87 14.48
N MET A 426 -12.23 13.61 15.43
CA MET A 426 -10.90 13.32 15.93
C MET A 426 -10.84 11.99 16.71
N ALA A 427 -11.92 11.61 17.39
CA ALA A 427 -12.02 10.30 18.03
C ALA A 427 -11.97 9.16 17.02
N GLU A 428 -12.69 9.27 15.89
CA GLU A 428 -12.64 8.28 14.82
C GLU A 428 -11.24 8.20 14.19
N PHE A 429 -10.58 9.34 13.97
CA PHE A 429 -9.18 9.35 13.52
C PHE A 429 -8.27 8.58 14.47
N TYR A 430 -8.33 8.87 15.76
CA TYR A 430 -7.51 8.17 16.76
C TYR A 430 -7.85 6.69 16.85
N TYR A 431 -9.12 6.34 16.76
CA TYR A 431 -9.56 4.94 16.78
C TYR A 431 -8.98 4.16 15.59
N GLN A 432 -9.13 4.67 14.38
CA GLN A 432 -8.62 4.03 13.17
C GLN A 432 -7.10 3.97 13.10
N THR A 433 -6.43 4.88 13.80
CA THR A 433 -4.97 4.85 13.97
C THR A 433 -4.51 4.04 15.19
N GLY A 434 -5.42 3.25 15.83
CA GLY A 434 -5.09 2.35 16.94
C GLY A 434 -4.84 3.04 18.28
N GLN A 435 -5.16 4.32 18.39
CA GLN A 435 -4.97 5.14 19.60
C GLN A 435 -6.27 5.18 20.43
N VAL A 436 -6.76 4.00 20.83
CA VAL A 436 -8.09 3.84 21.46
C VAL A 436 -8.26 4.71 22.72
N THR A 437 -7.20 4.87 23.53
CA THR A 437 -7.25 5.72 24.73
C THR A 437 -7.48 7.19 24.35
N GLN A 438 -6.79 7.70 23.34
CA GLN A 438 -6.97 9.06 22.83
C GLN A 438 -8.35 9.23 22.18
N ALA A 439 -8.85 8.20 21.50
CA ALA A 439 -10.20 8.21 20.94
C ALA A 439 -11.26 8.38 22.05
N ILE A 440 -11.16 7.64 23.16
CA ILE A 440 -12.05 7.79 24.31
C ILE A 440 -11.97 9.20 24.91
N GLN A 441 -10.75 9.73 25.07
CA GLN A 441 -10.55 11.10 25.58
C GLN A 441 -11.21 12.15 24.67
N GLN A 442 -11.13 11.98 23.37
CA GLN A 442 -11.80 12.88 22.42
C GLN A 442 -13.33 12.82 22.54
N LEU A 443 -13.92 11.63 22.74
CA LEU A 443 -15.36 11.52 22.97
C LEU A 443 -15.77 12.15 24.31
N GLU A 444 -14.93 12.07 25.36
CA GLU A 444 -15.16 12.78 26.63
C GLU A 444 -15.13 14.31 26.45
N LEU A 445 -14.25 14.81 25.60
CA LEU A 445 -14.23 16.24 25.26
C LEU A 445 -15.46 16.64 24.44
N ALA A 446 -15.91 15.77 23.51
CA ALA A 446 -17.13 15.98 22.75
C ALA A 446 -18.36 16.10 23.66
N LEU A 447 -18.49 15.24 24.69
CA LEU A 447 -19.56 15.30 25.69
C LEU A 447 -19.53 16.59 26.53
N LYS A 448 -18.35 17.13 26.79
CA LYS A 448 -18.17 18.38 27.56
C LYS A 448 -18.33 19.65 26.72
N ALA A 449 -18.31 19.55 25.41
CA ALA A 449 -18.36 20.74 24.52
C ALA A 449 -19.70 21.50 24.54
N GLY A 450 -20.74 20.92 25.14
CA GLY A 450 -22.07 21.53 25.27
C GLY A 450 -22.86 21.55 23.95
N ASN A 451 -24.13 21.99 24.04
CA ASN A 451 -25.07 22.11 22.90
C ASN A 451 -25.27 20.82 22.10
N LEU A 452 -25.27 19.67 22.78
CA LEU A 452 -25.58 18.37 22.17
C LEU A 452 -27.10 18.16 22.16
N ASP A 453 -27.65 17.87 20.99
CA ASP A 453 -29.00 17.30 20.90
C ASP A 453 -28.99 15.84 21.41
N PHE A 454 -30.16 15.30 21.71
CA PHE A 454 -30.30 13.94 22.23
C PHE A 454 -29.70 12.89 21.29
N TYR A 455 -29.85 13.07 19.98
CA TYR A 455 -29.37 12.11 19.00
C TYR A 455 -27.84 12.03 18.98
N ARG A 456 -27.19 13.19 18.93
CA ARG A 456 -25.72 13.26 18.96
C ARG A 456 -25.15 12.78 20.28
N LEU A 457 -25.77 13.14 21.41
CA LEU A 457 -25.39 12.64 22.70
C LEU A 457 -25.37 11.10 22.73
N SER A 458 -26.48 10.49 22.31
CA SER A 458 -26.61 9.02 22.27
C SER A 458 -25.58 8.36 21.34
N GLN A 459 -25.27 8.98 20.21
CA GLN A 459 -24.23 8.46 19.29
C GLN A 459 -22.84 8.48 19.94
N ILE A 460 -22.48 9.58 20.61
CA ILE A 460 -21.18 9.72 21.26
C ILE A 460 -21.04 8.72 22.43
N GLU A 461 -22.09 8.58 23.24
CA GLU A 461 -22.10 7.63 24.36
C GLU A 461 -21.99 6.17 23.89
N ALA A 462 -22.75 5.79 22.85
CA ALA A 462 -22.69 4.46 22.26
C ALA A 462 -21.28 4.15 21.73
N ARG A 463 -20.70 5.10 20.98
CA ARG A 463 -19.36 4.94 20.42
C ARG A 463 -18.27 4.90 21.50
N GLN A 464 -18.43 5.67 22.56
CA GLN A 464 -17.53 5.63 23.71
C GLN A 464 -17.57 4.28 24.43
N SER A 465 -18.78 3.71 24.59
CA SER A 465 -18.93 2.37 25.17
C SER A 465 -18.21 1.32 24.34
N GLU A 466 -18.39 1.34 23.03
CA GLU A 466 -17.71 0.43 22.11
C GLU A 466 -16.18 0.52 22.24
N PHE A 467 -15.62 1.74 22.27
CA PHE A 467 -14.18 1.93 22.44
C PHE A 467 -13.67 1.47 23.81
N LYS A 468 -14.46 1.65 24.87
CA LYS A 468 -14.10 1.17 26.22
C LYS A 468 -14.10 -0.34 26.29
N ASP A 469 -15.08 -1.00 25.64
CA ASP A 469 -15.17 -2.46 25.59
C ASP A 469 -13.97 -3.05 24.85
N GLU A 470 -13.59 -2.46 23.68
CA GLU A 470 -12.39 -2.87 22.97
C GLU A 470 -11.11 -2.66 23.80
N LEU A 471 -10.99 -1.50 24.47
CA LEU A 471 -9.84 -1.25 25.35
C LEU A 471 -9.76 -2.27 26.50
N GLN A 472 -10.89 -2.70 27.06
CA GLN A 472 -10.94 -3.73 28.10
C GLN A 472 -10.54 -5.11 27.54
N GLN A 473 -11.01 -5.47 26.33
CA GLN A 473 -10.60 -6.70 25.66
C GLN A 473 -9.10 -6.71 25.39
N LEU A 474 -8.55 -5.59 24.91
CA LEU A 474 -7.11 -5.42 24.70
C LEU A 474 -6.29 -5.53 26.00
N LYS A 475 -6.84 -5.14 27.15
CA LYS A 475 -6.19 -5.33 28.46
C LYS A 475 -6.26 -6.79 28.92
N ASN A 476 -7.42 -7.43 28.81
CA ASN A 476 -7.61 -8.81 29.24
C ASN A 476 -6.77 -9.80 28.42
N SER A 477 -6.57 -9.52 27.11
CA SER A 477 -5.68 -10.31 26.27
C SER A 477 -4.18 -10.16 26.61
N LYS A 478 -3.84 -9.23 27.51
CA LYS A 478 -2.48 -9.04 28.03
C LYS A 478 -2.19 -9.84 29.30
N ASP A 479 -3.23 -10.15 30.06
CA ASP A 479 -3.11 -10.80 31.36
C ASP A 479 -3.22 -12.33 31.25
N ASN A 480 -3.56 -12.86 30.06
CA ASN A 480 -3.56 -14.28 29.70
C ASN A 480 -2.39 -14.64 28.76
#